data_24c783674ab1a30737b849fdc9f7c936
#
_entry.id   24c783674ab1a30737b849fdc9f7c936
#
_cell.length_a   1.000
_cell.length_b   1.000
_cell.length_c   1.000
_cell.angle_alpha   90.00
_cell.angle_beta   90.00
_cell.angle_gamma   90.00
#
_symmetry.space_group_name_H-M   'P 1'
#
loop_
_entity.id
_entity.type
_entity.pdbx_description
1 polymer ?
#
loop_
_entity_poly.entity_id
_entity_poly.type
_entity_poly.pdbx_seq_one_letter_code
_entity_poly.pdbx_strand_id
1 'polypeptide(L)'
;MNLFQLIKSDYKKYKKYGGNFLGIVFFTQGFWAVFHYRIAHFIYSKIKWQPFRFLGLFISRINQKIIEITTGISIPASAKIGHSFYIGHFGGIIINAKAVIGDNCNISHGVTIGVSGRGEKRGVPVIGNEVYIGVNTVVSGKIVIGNGVLIGACSMVNTSVEDNAVVSGVPSVVISNNGSKGYI
;
A
#
# COMPACT_ATOMS: atom_id res chain seq x y z
N MET A 1 13.46 4.29 -10.18
CA MET A 1 14.32 4.30 -8.97
C MET A 1 14.91 2.89 -8.76
N ASN A 2 16.12 2.79 -8.22
CA ASN A 2 16.68 1.51 -7.78
C ASN A 2 16.18 1.16 -6.37
N LEU A 3 16.47 -0.08 -5.90
CA LEU A 3 16.01 -0.57 -4.60
C LEU A 3 16.40 0.36 -3.43
N PHE A 4 17.66 0.80 -3.40
CA PHE A 4 18.15 1.67 -2.33
C PHE A 4 17.45 3.04 -2.32
N GLN A 5 17.18 3.59 -3.50
CA GLN A 5 16.44 4.86 -3.62
C GLN A 5 14.99 4.72 -3.14
N LEU A 6 14.32 3.60 -3.44
CA LEU A 6 12.97 3.31 -2.95
C LEU A 6 12.95 3.22 -1.42
N ILE A 7 13.83 2.41 -0.83
CA ILE A 7 13.91 2.28 0.64
C ILE A 7 14.22 3.63 1.29
N LYS A 8 15.15 4.41 0.71
CA LYS A 8 15.48 5.74 1.22
C LYS A 8 14.31 6.72 1.12
N SER A 9 13.49 6.63 0.07
CA SER A 9 12.30 7.48 -0.09
C SER A 9 11.24 7.14 0.96
N ASP A 10 11.00 5.85 1.19
CA ASP A 10 10.08 5.39 2.23
C ASP A 10 10.58 5.85 3.62
N TYR A 11 11.85 5.60 3.96
CA TYR A 11 12.43 6.04 5.21
C TYR A 11 12.28 7.56 5.44
N LYS A 12 12.54 8.38 4.39
CA LYS A 12 12.35 9.84 4.47
C LYS A 12 10.91 10.22 4.80
N LYS A 13 9.95 9.47 4.26
CA LYS A 13 8.53 9.67 4.54
C LYS A 13 8.21 9.41 6.02
N TYR A 14 8.70 8.30 6.59
CA TYR A 14 8.56 8.02 8.03
C TYR A 14 9.23 9.10 8.90
N LYS A 15 10.39 9.61 8.48
CA LYS A 15 11.05 10.71 9.18
C LYS A 15 10.23 12.01 9.15
N LYS A 16 9.55 12.32 8.03
CA LYS A 16 8.65 13.46 7.91
C LYS A 16 7.54 13.42 8.96
N TYR A 17 7.05 12.23 9.32
CA TYR A 17 6.03 12.05 10.36
C TYR A 17 6.60 11.95 11.79
N GLY A 18 7.82 12.44 12.03
CA GLY A 18 8.42 12.58 13.36
C GLY A 18 9.21 11.37 13.86
N GLY A 19 9.40 10.33 13.03
CA GLY A 19 10.20 9.17 13.41
C GLY A 19 11.69 9.48 13.49
N ASN A 20 12.36 9.00 14.54
CA ASN A 20 13.82 8.94 14.60
C ASN A 20 14.35 7.62 14.02
N PHE A 21 15.65 7.51 13.80
CA PHE A 21 16.25 6.33 13.17
C PHE A 21 15.93 5.03 13.92
N LEU A 22 16.16 5.01 15.22
CA LEU A 22 15.92 3.82 16.05
C LEU A 22 14.43 3.44 16.07
N GLY A 23 13.55 4.43 16.24
CA GLY A 23 12.10 4.22 16.23
C GLY A 23 11.59 3.64 14.91
N ILE A 24 12.04 4.22 13.77
CA ILE A 24 11.61 3.75 12.45
C ILE A 24 12.09 2.32 12.19
N VAL A 25 13.39 2.06 12.41
CA VAL A 25 14.02 0.79 12.02
C VAL A 25 13.63 -0.36 12.95
N PHE A 26 13.55 -0.11 14.26
CA PHE A 26 13.38 -1.18 15.25
C PHE A 26 11.98 -1.27 15.85
N PHE A 27 11.15 -0.22 15.75
CA PHE A 27 9.87 -0.18 16.45
C PHE A 27 8.67 0.18 15.56
N THR A 28 8.88 0.42 14.25
CA THR A 28 7.76 0.75 13.35
C THR A 28 7.43 -0.43 12.43
N GLN A 29 6.40 -1.20 12.79
CA GLN A 29 5.98 -2.40 12.06
C GLN A 29 5.57 -2.11 10.61
N GLY A 30 4.96 -0.95 10.34
CA GLY A 30 4.64 -0.52 8.98
C GLY A 30 5.90 -0.40 8.12
N PHE A 31 7.00 0.15 8.68
CA PHE A 31 8.28 0.22 7.97
C PHE A 31 8.87 -1.17 7.71
N TRP A 32 8.79 -2.11 8.66
CA TRP A 32 9.27 -3.48 8.44
C TRP A 32 8.55 -4.14 7.27
N ALA A 33 7.23 -4.02 7.20
CA ALA A 33 6.44 -4.58 6.11
C ALA A 33 6.79 -3.96 4.75
N VAL A 34 6.94 -2.63 4.68
CA VAL A 34 7.33 -1.92 3.46
C VAL A 34 8.77 -2.28 3.06
N PHE A 35 9.71 -2.31 3.99
CA PHE A 35 11.11 -2.69 3.73
C PHE A 35 11.22 -4.11 3.18
N HIS A 36 10.55 -5.07 3.84
CA HIS A 36 10.49 -6.46 3.36
C HIS A 36 9.89 -6.53 1.95
N TYR A 37 8.76 -5.84 1.71
CA TYR A 37 8.14 -5.78 0.40
C TYR A 37 9.09 -5.26 -0.67
N ARG A 38 9.87 -4.20 -0.41
CA ARG A 38 10.83 -3.65 -1.38
C ARG A 38 11.87 -4.69 -1.81
N ILE A 39 12.41 -5.46 -0.88
CA ILE A 39 13.37 -6.53 -1.17
C ILE A 39 12.68 -7.66 -1.96
N ALA A 40 11.54 -8.13 -1.50
CA ALA A 40 10.78 -9.20 -2.16
C ALA A 40 10.36 -8.82 -3.59
N HIS A 41 9.88 -7.58 -3.77
CA HIS A 41 9.52 -7.04 -5.09
C HIS A 41 10.72 -6.91 -6.03
N PHE A 42 11.87 -6.48 -5.52
CA PHE A 42 13.11 -6.42 -6.30
C PHE A 42 13.51 -7.83 -6.80
N ILE A 43 13.48 -8.83 -5.93
CA ILE A 43 13.77 -10.23 -6.30
C ILE A 43 12.76 -10.69 -7.35
N TYR A 44 11.48 -10.44 -7.13
CA TYR A 44 10.39 -10.84 -8.03
C TYR A 44 10.53 -10.20 -9.42
N SER A 45 10.84 -8.91 -9.49
CA SER A 45 10.76 -8.12 -10.73
C SER A 45 12.09 -8.00 -11.48
N LYS A 46 13.24 -8.07 -10.80
CA LYS A 46 14.56 -7.78 -11.39
C LYS A 46 15.45 -9.00 -11.52
N ILE A 47 15.35 -9.99 -10.64
CA ILE A 47 16.18 -11.19 -10.72
C ILE A 47 15.58 -12.15 -11.75
N LYS A 48 16.31 -12.36 -12.86
CA LYS A 48 15.89 -13.24 -13.96
C LYS A 48 16.46 -14.65 -13.86
N TRP A 49 17.63 -14.81 -13.23
CA TRP A 49 18.28 -16.13 -13.11
C TRP A 49 17.50 -17.02 -12.13
N GLN A 50 16.91 -18.09 -12.67
CA GLN A 50 15.89 -18.90 -12.00
C GLN A 50 16.33 -19.51 -10.64
N PRO A 51 17.52 -20.12 -10.46
CA PRO A 51 17.88 -20.68 -9.16
C PRO A 51 17.89 -19.64 -8.04
N PHE A 52 18.49 -18.46 -8.29
CA PHE A 52 18.55 -17.39 -7.29
C PHE A 52 17.19 -16.73 -7.07
N ARG A 53 16.41 -16.56 -8.14
CA ARG A 53 15.05 -16.03 -8.04
C ARG A 53 14.16 -16.96 -7.22
N PHE A 54 14.19 -18.26 -7.49
CA PHE A 54 13.40 -19.25 -6.75
C PHE A 54 13.77 -19.25 -5.26
N LEU A 55 15.07 -19.40 -4.94
CA LEU A 55 15.55 -19.40 -3.56
C LEU A 55 15.22 -18.09 -2.85
N GLY A 56 15.46 -16.94 -3.49
CA GLY A 56 15.17 -15.64 -2.92
C GLY A 56 13.68 -15.42 -2.66
N LEU A 57 12.79 -15.82 -3.57
CA LEU A 57 11.35 -15.74 -3.38
C LEU A 57 10.85 -16.72 -2.31
N PHE A 58 11.44 -17.90 -2.21
CA PHE A 58 11.12 -18.87 -1.16
C PHE A 58 11.44 -18.30 0.23
N ILE A 59 12.66 -17.78 0.41
CA ILE A 59 13.08 -17.12 1.65
C ILE A 59 12.18 -15.90 1.94
N SER A 60 11.91 -15.07 0.93
CA SER A 60 11.02 -13.91 1.07
C SER A 60 9.60 -14.31 1.50
N ARG A 61 9.09 -15.46 1.03
CA ARG A 61 7.78 -15.96 1.44
C ARG A 61 7.74 -16.37 2.91
N ILE A 62 8.79 -17.00 3.41
CA ILE A 62 8.91 -17.34 4.84
C ILE A 62 8.93 -16.06 5.67
N ASN A 63 9.80 -15.11 5.31
CA ASN A 63 9.87 -13.81 5.98
C ASN A 63 8.55 -13.03 5.90
N GLN A 64 7.83 -13.10 4.76
CA GLN A 64 6.50 -12.49 4.65
C GLN A 64 5.54 -13.07 5.69
N LYS A 65 5.56 -14.37 5.95
CA LYS A 65 4.71 -14.98 6.99
C LYS A 65 5.07 -14.49 8.40
N ILE A 66 6.35 -14.30 8.68
CA ILE A 66 6.78 -13.72 9.96
C ILE A 66 6.25 -12.28 10.08
N ILE A 67 6.41 -11.46 9.05
CA ILE A 67 5.89 -10.09 9.00
C ILE A 67 4.36 -10.08 9.16
N GLU A 68 3.63 -10.92 8.43
CA GLU A 68 2.17 -11.01 8.55
C GLU A 68 1.71 -11.37 9.96
N ILE A 69 2.37 -12.33 10.62
CA ILE A 69 2.03 -12.75 11.99
C ILE A 69 2.35 -11.65 13.00
N THR A 70 3.50 -10.99 12.86
CA THR A 70 3.98 -10.00 13.84
C THR A 70 3.38 -8.62 13.67
N THR A 71 2.92 -8.29 12.44
CA THR A 71 2.43 -6.93 12.13
C THR A 71 0.97 -6.89 11.69
N GLY A 72 0.39 -8.01 11.25
CA GLY A 72 -0.92 -8.04 10.61
C GLY A 72 -0.95 -7.34 9.24
N ILE A 73 0.22 -7.17 8.57
CA ILE A 73 0.35 -6.49 7.27
C ILE A 73 0.76 -7.48 6.20
N SER A 74 -0.07 -7.65 5.18
CA SER A 74 0.19 -8.52 4.03
C SER A 74 0.38 -7.72 2.76
N ILE A 75 1.63 -7.69 2.25
CA ILE A 75 2.00 -7.04 0.99
C ILE A 75 2.72 -8.05 0.10
N PRO A 76 2.06 -8.64 -0.91
CA PRO A 76 2.68 -9.59 -1.82
C PRO A 76 3.77 -8.96 -2.69
N ALA A 77 4.85 -9.71 -2.95
CA ALA A 77 5.97 -9.25 -3.77
C ALA A 77 5.58 -8.81 -5.20
N SER A 78 4.48 -9.31 -5.74
CA SER A 78 3.99 -8.96 -7.08
C SER A 78 3.15 -7.69 -7.16
N ALA A 79 2.68 -7.14 -6.05
CA ALA A 79 2.02 -5.84 -6.03
C ALA A 79 2.97 -4.77 -6.58
N LYS A 80 2.41 -3.73 -7.20
CA LYS A 80 3.19 -2.60 -7.74
C LYS A 80 2.93 -1.38 -6.88
N ILE A 81 3.92 -0.93 -6.14
CA ILE A 81 3.79 0.22 -5.22
C ILE A 81 4.90 1.22 -5.53
N GLY A 82 4.50 2.46 -5.75
CA GLY A 82 5.38 3.60 -6.01
C GLY A 82 6.28 3.97 -4.83
N HIS A 83 7.05 5.03 -4.96
CA HIS A 83 7.98 5.49 -3.91
C HIS A 83 7.26 6.24 -2.77
N SER A 84 7.97 6.48 -1.66
CA SER A 84 7.45 7.22 -0.50
C SER A 84 6.13 6.65 0.03
N PHE A 85 6.06 5.33 0.12
CA PHE A 85 4.90 4.63 0.65
C PHE A 85 4.93 4.60 2.18
N TYR A 86 3.80 4.90 2.81
CA TYR A 86 3.72 5.02 4.26
C TYR A 86 2.57 4.20 4.86
N ILE A 87 2.90 3.42 5.87
CA ILE A 87 1.96 2.71 6.74
C ILE A 87 2.24 3.15 8.17
N GLY A 88 1.34 3.94 8.75
CA GLY A 88 1.56 4.54 10.07
C GLY A 88 1.45 3.57 11.24
N HIS A 89 0.54 2.60 11.15
CA HIS A 89 0.24 1.66 12.22
C HIS A 89 0.15 0.23 11.68
N PHE A 90 0.40 -0.74 12.54
CA PHE A 90 0.23 -2.16 12.25
C PHE A 90 -1.25 -2.60 12.33
N GLY A 91 -1.53 -3.80 11.84
CA GLY A 91 -2.81 -4.48 12.02
C GLY A 91 -3.77 -4.41 10.83
N GLY A 92 -4.18 -5.58 10.37
CA GLY A 92 -5.30 -5.79 9.46
C GLY A 92 -5.13 -5.25 8.04
N ILE A 93 -3.90 -4.95 7.58
CA ILE A 93 -3.69 -4.42 6.23
C ILE A 93 -3.49 -5.57 5.24
N ILE A 94 -4.34 -5.61 4.21
CA ILE A 94 -4.29 -6.63 3.16
C ILE A 94 -4.23 -5.96 1.79
N ILE A 95 -3.13 -6.14 1.07
CA ILE A 95 -2.95 -5.65 -0.30
C ILE A 95 -2.98 -6.83 -1.27
N ASN A 96 -3.82 -6.73 -2.30
CA ASN A 96 -3.91 -7.77 -3.33
C ASN A 96 -2.63 -7.82 -4.18
N ALA A 97 -2.24 -9.03 -4.60
CA ALA A 97 -1.06 -9.29 -5.43
C ALA A 97 -1.04 -8.57 -6.79
N LYS A 98 -2.20 -8.15 -7.29
CA LYS A 98 -2.36 -7.40 -8.55
C LYS A 98 -2.63 -5.91 -8.33
N ALA A 99 -2.62 -5.43 -7.10
CA ALA A 99 -2.82 -4.01 -6.82
C ALA A 99 -1.72 -3.15 -7.43
N VAL A 100 -2.12 -1.99 -7.92
CA VAL A 100 -1.21 -0.92 -8.37
C VAL A 100 -1.48 0.29 -7.48
N ILE A 101 -0.45 0.79 -6.83
CA ILE A 101 -0.50 1.96 -5.94
C ILE A 101 0.58 2.93 -6.42
N GLY A 102 0.21 4.16 -6.63
CA GLY A 102 1.11 5.22 -7.08
C GLY A 102 2.10 5.67 -6.02
N ASP A 103 2.73 6.79 -6.31
CA ASP A 103 3.75 7.41 -5.46
C ASP A 103 3.11 8.17 -4.29
N ASN A 104 3.87 8.29 -3.20
CA ASN A 104 3.53 9.15 -2.06
C ASN A 104 2.20 8.83 -1.37
N CYS A 105 1.77 7.56 -1.38
CA CYS A 105 0.51 7.15 -0.76
C CYS A 105 0.67 6.80 0.72
N ASN A 106 -0.39 7.11 1.50
CA ASN A 106 -0.51 6.75 2.92
C ASN A 106 -1.65 5.77 3.13
N ILE A 107 -1.38 4.70 3.86
CA ILE A 107 -2.39 3.69 4.22
C ILE A 107 -2.46 3.55 5.74
N SER A 108 -3.67 3.64 6.29
CA SER A 108 -3.93 3.41 7.71
C SER A 108 -4.15 1.93 7.99
N HIS A 109 -4.21 1.55 9.28
CA HIS A 109 -4.50 0.16 9.67
C HIS A 109 -5.92 -0.28 9.26
N GLY A 110 -6.12 -1.59 9.17
CA GLY A 110 -7.41 -2.18 8.79
C GLY A 110 -7.79 -2.01 7.32
N VAL A 111 -6.89 -1.45 6.48
CA VAL A 111 -7.19 -1.22 5.06
C VAL A 111 -7.09 -2.49 4.25
N THR A 112 -8.11 -2.76 3.45
CA THR A 112 -8.10 -3.83 2.45
C THR A 112 -8.15 -3.27 1.04
N ILE A 113 -7.14 -3.58 0.21
CA ILE A 113 -7.14 -3.34 -1.23
C ILE A 113 -7.32 -4.68 -1.92
N GLY A 114 -8.53 -4.94 -2.41
CA GLY A 114 -8.97 -6.28 -2.74
C GLY A 114 -9.56 -6.47 -4.14
N VAL A 115 -9.77 -7.74 -4.50
CA VAL A 115 -10.50 -8.12 -5.72
C VAL A 115 -12.00 -8.13 -5.42
N SER A 116 -12.80 -7.56 -6.33
CA SER A 116 -14.25 -7.62 -6.28
C SER A 116 -14.85 -7.65 -7.70
N GLY A 117 -16.16 -7.86 -7.79
CA GLY A 117 -16.89 -7.90 -9.05
C GLY A 117 -17.05 -9.29 -9.64
N ARG A 118 -17.85 -9.40 -10.72
CA ARG A 118 -18.14 -10.63 -11.48
C ARG A 118 -17.85 -10.41 -12.96
N GLY A 119 -17.48 -11.48 -13.69
CA GLY A 119 -17.18 -11.41 -15.12
C GLY A 119 -16.16 -10.34 -15.44
N GLU A 120 -16.43 -9.52 -16.44
CA GLU A 120 -15.52 -8.44 -16.91
C GLU A 120 -15.34 -7.30 -15.89
N LYS A 121 -16.27 -7.15 -14.95
CA LYS A 121 -16.17 -6.18 -13.85
C LYS A 121 -15.29 -6.66 -12.69
N ARG A 122 -14.83 -7.93 -12.73
CA ARG A 122 -13.95 -8.47 -11.69
C ARG A 122 -12.54 -7.91 -11.86
N GLY A 123 -12.01 -7.31 -10.81
CA GLY A 123 -10.66 -6.76 -10.85
C GLY A 123 -10.18 -6.27 -9.51
N VAL A 124 -9.03 -5.63 -9.57
CA VAL A 124 -8.31 -5.08 -8.42
C VAL A 124 -8.08 -3.59 -8.68
N PRO A 125 -8.16 -2.73 -7.66
CA PRO A 125 -8.01 -1.29 -7.84
C PRO A 125 -6.64 -0.88 -8.40
N VAL A 126 -6.67 0.18 -9.22
CA VAL A 126 -5.50 0.99 -9.56
C VAL A 126 -5.63 2.30 -8.79
N ILE A 127 -4.67 2.60 -7.95
CA ILE A 127 -4.65 3.76 -7.06
C ILE A 127 -3.57 4.72 -7.56
N GLY A 128 -3.94 5.99 -7.74
CA GLY A 128 -3.07 7.06 -8.20
C GLY A 128 -2.03 7.50 -7.17
N ASN A 129 -1.43 8.64 -7.43
CA ASN A 129 -0.41 9.24 -6.56
C ASN A 129 -1.06 10.07 -5.44
N GLU A 130 -0.33 10.25 -4.33
CA GLU A 130 -0.76 11.14 -3.24
C GLU A 130 -2.15 10.78 -2.67
N VAL A 131 -2.47 9.49 -2.62
CA VAL A 131 -3.74 9.01 -2.07
C VAL A 131 -3.59 8.69 -0.59
N TYR A 132 -4.51 9.24 0.22
CA TYR A 132 -4.65 8.88 1.63
C TYR A 132 -5.83 7.92 1.81
N ILE A 133 -5.58 6.77 2.44
CA ILE A 133 -6.62 5.77 2.74
C ILE A 133 -6.80 5.66 4.26
N GLY A 134 -7.97 6.07 4.73
CA GLY A 134 -8.32 6.08 6.15
C GLY A 134 -8.49 4.68 6.75
N VAL A 135 -8.57 4.65 8.07
CA VAL A 135 -8.66 3.45 8.90
C VAL A 135 -9.86 2.57 8.49
N ASN A 136 -9.66 1.24 8.49
CA ASN A 136 -10.71 0.23 8.25
C ASN A 136 -11.46 0.41 6.91
N THR A 137 -10.79 0.98 5.92
CA THR A 137 -11.37 1.19 4.58
C THR A 137 -11.18 -0.03 3.70
N VAL A 138 -12.20 -0.35 2.92
CA VAL A 138 -12.14 -1.36 1.86
C VAL A 138 -12.19 -0.69 0.50
N VAL A 139 -11.14 -0.88 -0.32
CA VAL A 139 -11.09 -0.44 -1.72
C VAL A 139 -11.05 -1.68 -2.60
N SER A 140 -12.09 -1.93 -3.40
CA SER A 140 -12.17 -3.20 -4.11
C SER A 140 -12.88 -3.11 -5.46
N GLY A 141 -12.47 -3.97 -6.41
CA GLY A 141 -13.05 -4.04 -7.74
C GLY A 141 -12.14 -3.50 -8.84
N LYS A 142 -12.59 -3.60 -10.09
CA LYS A 142 -11.91 -3.05 -11.27
C LYS A 142 -12.19 -1.54 -11.37
N ILE A 143 -11.59 -0.79 -10.47
CA ILE A 143 -11.81 0.65 -10.30
C ILE A 143 -10.49 1.42 -10.36
N VAL A 144 -10.59 2.71 -10.64
CA VAL A 144 -9.46 3.65 -10.61
C VAL A 144 -9.73 4.69 -9.53
N ILE A 145 -8.77 4.87 -8.64
CA ILE A 145 -8.74 5.96 -7.67
C ILE A 145 -7.76 7.01 -8.21
N GLY A 146 -8.23 8.21 -8.44
CA GLY A 146 -7.45 9.32 -8.98
C GLY A 146 -6.31 9.77 -8.07
N ASN A 147 -5.54 10.75 -8.54
CA ASN A 147 -4.45 11.35 -7.78
C ASN A 147 -4.99 12.29 -6.70
N GLY A 148 -4.29 12.41 -5.58
CA GLY A 148 -4.65 13.33 -4.52
C GLY A 148 -5.99 13.01 -3.82
N VAL A 149 -6.52 11.80 -3.97
CA VAL A 149 -7.78 11.39 -3.35
C VAL A 149 -7.58 11.15 -1.85
N LEU A 150 -8.56 11.60 -1.05
CA LEU A 150 -8.69 11.23 0.35
C LEU A 150 -9.88 10.29 0.53
N ILE A 151 -9.64 9.11 1.09
CA ILE A 151 -10.70 8.18 1.47
C ILE A 151 -10.83 8.20 2.98
N GLY A 152 -12.02 8.60 3.46
CA GLY A 152 -12.34 8.68 4.88
C GLY A 152 -12.33 7.29 5.54
N ALA A 153 -12.17 7.28 6.87
CA ALA A 153 -12.17 6.05 7.64
C ALA A 153 -13.50 5.26 7.50
N CYS A 154 -13.44 3.94 7.66
CA CYS A 154 -14.58 3.03 7.62
C CYS A 154 -15.41 3.12 6.32
N SER A 155 -14.75 3.41 5.20
CA SER A 155 -15.42 3.57 3.91
C SER A 155 -15.34 2.30 3.07
N MET A 156 -16.35 2.11 2.21
CA MET A 156 -16.36 1.05 1.20
C MET A 156 -16.35 1.68 -0.20
N VAL A 157 -15.20 1.62 -0.88
CA VAL A 157 -15.00 2.19 -2.20
C VAL A 157 -15.02 1.07 -3.25
N ASN A 158 -16.05 1.00 -4.04
CA ASN A 158 -16.26 0.00 -5.10
C ASN A 158 -16.60 0.63 -6.46
N THR A 159 -16.47 1.96 -6.58
CA THR A 159 -16.59 2.75 -7.80
C THR A 159 -15.37 3.59 -8.00
N SER A 160 -15.07 3.99 -9.25
CA SER A 160 -13.96 4.88 -9.54
C SER A 160 -14.17 6.26 -8.92
N VAL A 161 -13.07 6.88 -8.53
CA VAL A 161 -13.04 8.18 -7.84
C VAL A 161 -12.11 9.13 -8.62
N GLU A 162 -12.61 10.32 -8.94
CA GLU A 162 -11.87 11.33 -9.68
C GLU A 162 -10.73 11.96 -8.85
N ASP A 163 -9.80 12.62 -9.54
CA ASP A 163 -8.67 13.31 -8.90
C ASP A 163 -9.14 14.33 -7.85
N ASN A 164 -8.41 14.42 -6.74
CA ASN A 164 -8.65 15.35 -5.63
C ASN A 164 -10.01 15.22 -4.94
N ALA A 165 -10.77 14.18 -5.20
CA ALA A 165 -12.01 13.95 -4.46
C ALA A 165 -11.72 13.48 -3.03
N VAL A 166 -12.61 13.85 -2.13
CA VAL A 166 -12.72 13.29 -0.77
C VAL A 166 -13.97 12.44 -0.73
N VAL A 167 -13.79 11.15 -0.46
CA VAL A 167 -14.91 10.18 -0.40
C VAL A 167 -15.02 9.56 0.98
N SER A 168 -16.23 9.27 1.43
CA SER A 168 -16.48 8.59 2.70
C SER A 168 -17.82 7.85 2.70
N GLY A 169 -17.94 6.88 3.58
CA GLY A 169 -19.19 6.14 3.83
C GLY A 169 -19.27 4.75 3.22
N VAL A 170 -20.42 4.07 3.44
CA VAL A 170 -20.73 2.70 2.96
C VAL A 170 -22.13 2.68 2.35
N PRO A 171 -22.25 2.67 1.00
CA PRO A 171 -21.18 2.87 0.02
C PRO A 171 -20.59 4.26 0.09
N SER A 172 -19.34 4.42 -0.40
CA SER A 172 -18.67 5.73 -0.37
C SER A 172 -19.31 6.71 -1.36
N VAL A 173 -19.43 7.95 -0.94
CA VAL A 173 -19.89 9.09 -1.74
C VAL A 173 -18.86 10.21 -1.70
N VAL A 174 -18.83 11.05 -2.73
CA VAL A 174 -17.99 12.25 -2.77
C VAL A 174 -18.58 13.28 -1.80
N ILE A 175 -17.76 13.75 -0.85
CA ILE A 175 -18.14 14.77 0.14
C ILE A 175 -17.48 16.12 -0.09
N SER A 176 -16.34 16.16 -0.79
CA SER A 176 -15.68 17.39 -1.24
C SER A 176 -14.62 17.10 -2.32
N ASN A 177 -13.99 18.13 -2.86
CA ASN A 177 -12.87 18.06 -3.81
C ASN A 177 -11.60 18.73 -3.27
N ASN A 178 -11.40 18.73 -1.96
CA ASN A 178 -10.22 19.32 -1.31
C ASN A 178 -9.00 18.38 -1.31
N GLY A 179 -9.19 17.13 -1.70
CA GLY A 179 -8.15 16.13 -1.82
C GLY A 179 -7.50 15.71 -0.51
N SER A 180 -6.35 15.06 -0.65
CA SER A 180 -5.53 14.54 0.45
C SER A 180 -4.53 15.57 1.01
N LYS A 181 -4.53 16.80 0.51
CA LYS A 181 -3.61 17.87 0.94
C LYS A 181 -3.70 18.09 2.45
N GLY A 182 -2.56 18.02 3.14
CA GLY A 182 -2.49 18.11 4.61
C GLY A 182 -2.52 16.76 5.33
N TYR A 183 -2.85 15.68 4.61
CA TYR A 183 -2.80 14.29 5.13
C TYR A 183 -1.56 13.52 4.63
N ILE A 184 -0.86 14.05 3.61
CA ILE A 184 0.30 13.43 2.95
C ILE A 184 1.57 14.26 3.12
#